data_0c563ec4d4edfca891d16600bd39e8b9
#
_entry.id   0c563ec4d4edfca891d16600bd39e8b9
#
_cell.length_a   1.000
_cell.length_b   1.000
_cell.length_c   1.000
_cell.angle_alpha   90.00
_cell.angle_beta   90.00
_cell.angle_gamma   90.00
#
_symmetry.space_group_name_H-M   'P 1'
#
loop_
_entity.id
_entity.type
_entity.pdbx_description
1 polymer ?
#
loop_
_entity_poly.entity_id
_entity_poly.type
_entity_poly.pdbx_seq_one_letter_code
_entity_poly.pdbx_strand_id
1 'polypeptide(L)'
;MSETGWDWAALIVVVILFAGLALLSRKTKVNFSWRVIIATVLGILVGVGFSGHTTYVGAFGNVWSEVISALVVPLLLFSIIASISRIGGSGRLKNISVKTIVLLLVNTFTAAVIALVLGLLFQVGKGFNQALPKGAKSHEVPGVLDTLVGLFPSNLAENWAQNQVIPVVIFAILLAVSLNKAASTPRGEQSVAPFKAFVEAGNVVLSKATQIVVGFTPYAVLSLIAAAIGRSNLKSLLPLLAVLLVAYLGLAIQLFLVQPLILALVGRVNPLPFFRSLWPAGVVAFTSESSIGTIPVTVRQLRSAGVPEETASFVASLGANLGMPGCAGLWPVLLAVFAINAQGIPYSPLRFALLIVFALVVSVGTVGVPGTATITATSLFTAAGLPVPFIAIMQPISQLVDMGRTLVNVAGAANTAVIVARTENELDLDLYQGRKVFDDQDIEEGEDIQQPAD
;
A
#
# COMPACT_ATOMS: atom_id res chain seq x y z
N MET A 1 -28.09 -29.27 20.39
CA MET A 1 -26.97 -28.50 21.00
C MET A 1 -27.55 -27.17 21.42
N SER A 2 -27.13 -26.63 22.58
CA SER A 2 -27.47 -25.24 22.99
C SER A 2 -26.92 -24.26 21.96
N GLU A 3 -27.47 -23.03 21.86
CA GLU A 3 -26.95 -21.98 20.96
C GLU A 3 -25.43 -21.80 21.11
N THR A 4 -24.94 -21.78 22.36
CA THR A 4 -23.51 -21.74 22.69
C THR A 4 -22.72 -22.94 22.15
N GLY A 5 -23.32 -24.12 22.04
CA GLY A 5 -22.68 -25.32 21.51
C GLY A 5 -22.37 -25.24 20.01
N TRP A 6 -23.21 -24.55 19.23
CA TRP A 6 -22.98 -24.30 17.82
C TRP A 6 -21.87 -23.27 17.58
N ASP A 7 -21.76 -22.24 18.41
CA ASP A 7 -20.65 -21.27 18.35
C ASP A 7 -19.28 -21.95 18.58
N TRP A 8 -19.20 -22.90 19.54
CA TRP A 8 -17.98 -23.68 19.76
C TRP A 8 -17.69 -24.64 18.59
N ALA A 9 -18.71 -25.26 18.02
CA ALA A 9 -18.54 -26.11 16.84
C ALA A 9 -17.98 -25.32 15.66
N ALA A 10 -18.49 -24.12 15.40
CA ALA A 10 -17.97 -23.23 14.37
C ALA A 10 -16.50 -22.87 14.62
N LEU A 11 -16.14 -22.55 15.86
CA LEU A 11 -14.76 -22.24 16.22
C LEU A 11 -13.82 -23.44 16.00
N ILE A 12 -14.23 -24.65 16.42
CA ILE A 12 -13.44 -25.88 16.20
C ILE A 12 -13.21 -26.13 14.70
N VAL A 13 -14.26 -25.97 13.88
CA VAL A 13 -14.12 -26.10 12.42
C VAL A 13 -13.11 -25.11 11.86
N VAL A 14 -13.16 -23.84 12.30
CA VAL A 14 -12.21 -22.81 11.86
C VAL A 14 -10.77 -23.16 12.29
N VAL A 15 -10.56 -23.66 13.48
CA VAL A 15 -9.22 -24.09 13.97
C VAL A 15 -8.69 -25.27 13.13
N ILE A 16 -9.56 -26.22 12.77
CA ILE A 16 -9.19 -27.34 11.85
C ILE A 16 -8.81 -26.80 10.47
N LEU A 17 -9.57 -25.84 9.95
CA LEU A 17 -9.26 -25.20 8.66
C LEU A 17 -7.95 -24.38 8.73
N PHE A 18 -7.65 -23.75 9.85
CA PHE A 18 -6.35 -23.11 10.07
C PHE A 18 -5.20 -24.13 9.99
N ALA A 19 -5.35 -25.29 10.62
CA ALA A 19 -4.37 -26.36 10.50
C ALA A 19 -4.23 -26.85 9.05
N GLY A 20 -5.34 -26.95 8.31
CA GLY A 20 -5.34 -27.27 6.88
C GLY A 20 -4.57 -26.23 6.04
N LEU A 21 -4.82 -24.94 6.26
CA LEU A 21 -4.10 -23.84 5.59
C LEU A 21 -2.60 -23.85 5.94
N ALA A 22 -2.23 -24.18 7.20
CA ALA A 22 -0.85 -24.30 7.62
C ALA A 22 -0.14 -25.48 6.94
N LEU A 23 -0.82 -26.63 6.81
CA LEU A 23 -0.29 -27.79 6.09
C LEU A 23 -0.14 -27.51 4.59
N LEU A 24 -1.11 -26.82 4.00
CA LEU A 24 -1.05 -26.38 2.60
C LEU A 24 0.16 -25.46 2.38
N SER A 25 0.43 -24.56 3.31
CA SER A 25 1.60 -23.66 3.28
C SER A 25 2.93 -24.40 3.33
N ARG A 26 3.01 -25.52 4.09
CA ARG A 26 4.25 -26.27 4.30
C ARG A 26 4.53 -27.32 3.23
N LYS A 27 3.48 -27.98 2.73
CA LYS A 27 3.61 -29.15 1.84
C LYS A 27 3.49 -28.81 0.35
N THR A 28 2.98 -27.64 -0.01
CA THR A 28 2.72 -27.27 -1.41
C THR A 28 3.37 -25.94 -1.76
N LYS A 29 3.72 -25.76 -3.03
CA LYS A 29 4.24 -24.48 -3.58
C LYS A 29 3.09 -23.48 -3.87
N VAL A 30 1.96 -23.58 -3.16
CA VAL A 30 0.85 -22.66 -3.31
C VAL A 30 1.28 -21.27 -2.82
N ASN A 31 1.24 -20.30 -3.70
CA ASN A 31 1.62 -18.93 -3.38
C ASN A 31 0.64 -18.28 -2.39
N PHE A 32 1.03 -17.15 -1.83
CA PHE A 32 0.28 -16.44 -0.80
C PHE A 32 -1.14 -16.07 -1.25
N SER A 33 -1.30 -15.56 -2.48
CA SER A 33 -2.58 -15.14 -3.06
C SER A 33 -3.59 -16.28 -3.13
N TRP A 34 -3.17 -17.46 -3.62
CA TRP A 34 -4.05 -18.62 -3.67
C TRP A 34 -4.48 -19.09 -2.28
N ARG A 35 -3.59 -19.00 -1.28
CA ARG A 35 -3.97 -19.32 0.11
C ARG A 35 -5.03 -18.38 0.65
N VAL A 36 -4.96 -17.09 0.30
CA VAL A 36 -5.99 -16.11 0.68
C VAL A 36 -7.30 -16.37 -0.05
N ILE A 37 -7.28 -16.70 -1.34
CA ILE A 37 -8.49 -17.06 -2.10
C ILE A 37 -9.17 -18.29 -1.49
N ILE A 38 -8.38 -19.34 -1.20
CA ILE A 38 -8.89 -20.55 -0.53
C ILE A 38 -9.49 -20.20 0.84
N ALA A 39 -8.80 -19.38 1.64
CA ALA A 39 -9.29 -18.92 2.94
C ALA A 39 -10.59 -18.11 2.82
N THR A 40 -10.74 -17.29 1.77
CA THR A 40 -11.95 -16.56 1.44
C THR A 40 -13.12 -17.52 1.20
N VAL A 41 -12.93 -18.50 0.31
CA VAL A 41 -13.97 -19.50 0.00
C VAL A 41 -14.35 -20.31 1.24
N LEU A 42 -13.36 -20.78 2.01
CA LEU A 42 -13.59 -21.49 3.27
C LEU A 42 -14.34 -20.63 4.29
N GLY A 43 -13.98 -19.35 4.40
CA GLY A 43 -14.68 -18.39 5.27
C GLY A 43 -16.15 -18.21 4.88
N ILE A 44 -16.44 -18.12 3.56
CA ILE A 44 -17.80 -18.07 3.04
C ILE A 44 -18.58 -19.34 3.45
N LEU A 45 -17.99 -20.51 3.21
CA LEU A 45 -18.63 -21.80 3.53
C LEU A 45 -18.94 -21.93 5.03
N VAL A 46 -17.98 -21.56 5.89
CA VAL A 46 -18.20 -21.57 7.35
C VAL A 46 -19.28 -20.56 7.75
N GLY A 47 -19.23 -19.34 7.23
CA GLY A 47 -20.20 -18.29 7.55
C GLY A 47 -21.64 -18.66 7.15
N VAL A 48 -21.81 -19.32 5.98
CA VAL A 48 -23.11 -19.83 5.53
C VAL A 48 -23.54 -21.04 6.35
N GLY A 49 -22.64 -22.01 6.59
CA GLY A 49 -22.95 -23.25 7.30
C GLY A 49 -23.26 -23.05 8.78
N PHE A 50 -22.69 -22.02 9.42
CA PHE A 50 -22.90 -21.67 10.82
C PHE A 50 -23.58 -20.30 10.99
N SER A 51 -24.49 -19.94 10.08
CA SER A 51 -25.21 -18.66 10.14
C SER A 51 -25.89 -18.47 11.50
N GLY A 52 -25.67 -17.32 12.14
CA GLY A 52 -26.12 -17.01 13.49
C GLY A 52 -25.22 -17.54 14.63
N HIS A 53 -24.23 -18.39 14.33
CA HIS A 53 -23.37 -19.07 15.33
C HIS A 53 -21.87 -18.83 15.10
N THR A 54 -21.49 -17.60 14.75
CA THR A 54 -20.09 -17.22 14.46
C THR A 54 -19.52 -16.24 15.49
N THR A 55 -20.04 -16.25 16.71
CA THR A 55 -19.68 -15.29 17.77
C THR A 55 -18.18 -15.26 18.06
N TYR A 56 -17.54 -16.42 18.18
CA TYR A 56 -16.12 -16.55 18.51
C TYR A 56 -15.20 -16.61 17.30
N VAL A 57 -15.75 -16.90 16.12
CA VAL A 57 -14.96 -17.12 14.90
C VAL A 57 -14.17 -15.89 14.48
N GLY A 58 -14.72 -14.67 14.71
CA GLY A 58 -14.08 -13.40 14.33
C GLY A 58 -12.90 -12.99 15.21
N ALA A 59 -12.69 -13.65 16.36
CA ALA A 59 -11.72 -13.21 17.37
C ALA A 59 -10.29 -13.14 16.81
N PHE A 60 -9.84 -14.17 16.07
CA PHE A 60 -8.49 -14.19 15.50
C PHE A 60 -8.28 -13.05 14.49
N GLY A 61 -9.25 -12.83 13.61
CA GLY A 61 -9.16 -11.76 12.61
C GLY A 61 -9.15 -10.36 13.25
N ASN A 62 -9.90 -10.17 14.34
CA ASN A 62 -9.90 -8.93 15.12
C ASN A 62 -8.53 -8.69 15.77
N VAL A 63 -7.96 -9.70 16.44
CA VAL A 63 -6.60 -9.62 17.03
C VAL A 63 -5.57 -9.27 15.95
N TRP A 64 -5.63 -9.93 14.79
CA TRP A 64 -4.75 -9.62 13.67
C TRP A 64 -4.88 -8.16 13.22
N SER A 65 -6.09 -7.63 13.10
CA SER A 65 -6.35 -6.24 12.73
C SER A 65 -5.81 -5.25 13.77
N GLU A 66 -5.96 -5.54 15.06
CA GLU A 66 -5.42 -4.74 16.16
C GLU A 66 -3.87 -4.68 16.11
N VAL A 67 -3.22 -5.83 15.88
CA VAL A 67 -1.75 -5.91 15.78
C VAL A 67 -1.25 -5.15 14.55
N ILE A 68 -1.93 -5.25 13.40
CA ILE A 68 -1.61 -4.42 12.21
C ILE A 68 -1.72 -2.94 12.58
N SER A 69 -2.80 -2.52 13.21
CA SER A 69 -3.01 -1.12 13.60
C SER A 69 -1.91 -0.60 14.53
N ALA A 70 -1.44 -1.42 15.47
CA ALA A 70 -0.35 -1.05 16.37
C ALA A 70 1.00 -0.83 15.65
N LEU A 71 1.23 -1.48 14.50
CA LEU A 71 2.45 -1.33 13.72
C LEU A 71 2.45 -0.07 12.83
N VAL A 72 1.29 0.56 12.60
CA VAL A 72 1.17 1.69 11.65
C VAL A 72 2.08 2.84 12.03
N VAL A 73 1.94 3.39 13.23
CA VAL A 73 2.66 4.60 13.65
C VAL A 73 4.19 4.39 13.69
N PRO A 74 4.73 3.36 14.37
CA PRO A 74 6.17 3.15 14.40
C PRO A 74 6.75 2.85 13.01
N LEU A 75 6.05 2.05 12.19
CA LEU A 75 6.52 1.75 10.83
C LEU A 75 6.62 3.02 9.98
N LEU A 76 5.58 3.88 9.99
CA LEU A 76 5.59 5.13 9.24
C LEU A 76 6.67 6.07 9.72
N LEU A 77 6.88 6.22 11.03
CA LEU A 77 7.92 7.07 11.58
C LEU A 77 9.30 6.69 11.04
N PHE A 78 9.70 5.42 11.21
CA PHE A 78 11.01 4.95 10.77
C PHE A 78 11.15 4.93 9.24
N SER A 79 10.11 4.48 8.52
CA SER A 79 10.12 4.40 7.07
C SER A 79 10.26 5.76 6.39
N ILE A 80 9.54 6.78 6.86
CA ILE A 80 9.61 8.14 6.31
C ILE A 80 11.00 8.75 6.54
N ILE A 81 11.51 8.65 7.77
CA ILE A 81 12.85 9.20 8.06
C ILE A 81 13.89 8.46 7.21
N ALA A 82 13.87 7.13 7.14
CA ALA A 82 14.79 6.35 6.31
C ALA A 82 14.69 6.71 4.83
N SER A 83 13.49 6.83 4.28
CA SER A 83 13.29 7.13 2.85
C SER A 83 13.78 8.52 2.47
N ILE A 84 13.41 9.54 3.25
CA ILE A 84 13.78 10.92 2.97
C ILE A 84 15.28 11.18 3.27
N SER A 85 15.85 10.51 4.27
CA SER A 85 17.27 10.68 4.61
C SER A 85 18.22 10.17 3.51
N ARG A 86 17.76 9.28 2.65
CA ARG A 86 18.51 8.79 1.47
C ARG A 86 18.56 9.79 0.31
N ILE A 87 17.75 10.85 0.34
CA ILE A 87 17.66 11.87 -0.72
C ILE A 87 18.81 12.90 -0.66
N GLY A 88 19.68 12.83 0.32
CA GLY A 88 20.85 13.72 0.45
C GLY A 88 21.98 13.34 -0.52
N GLY A 89 22.33 14.23 -1.48
CA GLY A 89 23.42 14.02 -2.44
C GLY A 89 23.74 15.27 -3.27
N SER A 90 24.78 15.20 -4.11
CA SER A 90 25.24 16.25 -5.04
C SER A 90 24.14 16.65 -6.06
N GLY A 91 24.28 17.82 -6.67
CA GLY A 91 23.26 18.50 -7.48
C GLY A 91 22.45 17.64 -8.46
N ARG A 92 23.06 16.67 -9.17
CA ARG A 92 22.37 15.75 -10.11
C ARG A 92 21.42 14.82 -9.37
N LEU A 93 21.88 14.13 -8.32
CA LEU A 93 21.06 13.20 -7.56
C LEU A 93 19.88 13.92 -6.87
N LYS A 94 20.06 15.17 -6.47
CA LYS A 94 18.99 16.02 -5.94
C LYS A 94 17.89 16.25 -7.00
N ASN A 95 18.25 16.56 -8.25
CA ASN A 95 17.28 16.78 -9.33
C ASN A 95 16.49 15.49 -9.65
N ILE A 96 17.20 14.37 -9.77
CA ILE A 96 16.58 13.05 -9.98
C ILE A 96 15.60 12.76 -8.83
N SER A 97 16.02 12.99 -7.58
CA SER A 97 15.19 12.74 -6.39
C SER A 97 13.93 13.60 -6.38
N VAL A 98 14.05 14.91 -6.62
CA VAL A 98 12.89 15.82 -6.63
C VAL A 98 11.91 15.44 -7.73
N LYS A 99 12.40 15.19 -8.96
CA LYS A 99 11.55 14.76 -10.08
C LYS A 99 10.85 13.44 -9.77
N THR A 100 11.57 12.48 -9.20
CA THR A 100 11.02 11.18 -8.80
C THR A 100 9.89 11.35 -7.79
N ILE A 101 10.11 12.11 -6.71
CA ILE A 101 9.08 12.33 -5.68
C ILE A 101 7.84 13.00 -6.29
N VAL A 102 8.03 14.06 -7.05
CA VAL A 102 6.92 14.79 -7.69
C VAL A 102 6.11 13.87 -8.59
N LEU A 103 6.76 13.07 -9.44
CA LEU A 103 6.06 12.16 -10.36
C LEU A 103 5.36 11.00 -9.62
N LEU A 104 5.96 10.45 -8.57
CA LEU A 104 5.32 9.43 -7.73
C LEU A 104 4.09 9.99 -7.02
N LEU A 105 4.17 11.22 -6.48
CA LEU A 105 3.03 11.89 -5.87
C LEU A 105 1.94 12.25 -6.89
N VAL A 106 2.30 12.64 -8.12
CA VAL A 106 1.35 12.86 -9.22
C VAL A 106 0.62 11.57 -9.57
N ASN A 107 1.31 10.43 -9.64
CA ASN A 107 0.68 9.12 -9.83
C ASN A 107 -0.31 8.78 -8.69
N THR A 108 0.07 9.05 -7.46
CA THR A 108 -0.81 8.82 -6.29
C THR A 108 -2.01 9.76 -6.31
N PHE A 109 -1.80 11.03 -6.63
CA PHE A 109 -2.87 12.03 -6.76
C PHE A 109 -3.90 11.62 -7.80
N THR A 110 -3.46 11.25 -9.00
CA THR A 110 -4.37 10.85 -10.08
C THR A 110 -5.16 9.60 -9.70
N ALA A 111 -4.53 8.62 -9.04
CA ALA A 111 -5.20 7.43 -8.57
C ALA A 111 -6.24 7.73 -7.46
N ALA A 112 -5.93 8.64 -6.55
CA ALA A 112 -6.87 9.10 -5.52
C ALA A 112 -8.08 9.83 -6.13
N VAL A 113 -7.85 10.68 -7.14
CA VAL A 113 -8.93 11.37 -7.88
C VAL A 113 -9.82 10.36 -8.61
N ILE A 114 -9.23 9.37 -9.30
CA ILE A 114 -9.98 8.29 -9.97
C ILE A 114 -10.86 7.56 -8.96
N ALA A 115 -10.29 7.18 -7.80
CA ALA A 115 -11.03 6.48 -6.76
C ALA A 115 -12.21 7.30 -6.23
N LEU A 116 -11.99 8.60 -5.99
CA LEU A 116 -13.04 9.52 -5.54
C LEU A 116 -14.15 9.63 -6.58
N VAL A 117 -13.79 9.89 -7.85
CA VAL A 117 -14.76 10.05 -8.93
C VAL A 117 -15.56 8.78 -9.14
N LEU A 118 -14.90 7.62 -9.26
CA LEU A 118 -15.59 6.34 -9.45
C LEU A 118 -16.41 5.94 -8.23
N GLY A 119 -15.89 6.14 -7.02
CA GLY A 119 -16.60 5.85 -5.78
C GLY A 119 -17.91 6.66 -5.64
N LEU A 120 -17.89 7.93 -6.00
CA LEU A 120 -19.07 8.80 -6.01
C LEU A 120 -20.02 8.48 -7.18
N LEU A 121 -19.49 8.28 -8.39
CA LEU A 121 -20.26 7.96 -9.59
C LEU A 121 -21.06 6.66 -9.42
N PHE A 122 -20.42 5.61 -8.95
CA PHE A 122 -21.06 4.30 -8.71
C PHE A 122 -21.73 4.21 -7.34
N GLN A 123 -21.71 5.27 -6.55
CA GLN A 123 -22.30 5.30 -5.20
C GLN A 123 -21.88 4.10 -4.34
N VAL A 124 -20.58 3.76 -4.39
CA VAL A 124 -20.02 2.59 -3.73
C VAL A 124 -20.30 2.67 -2.23
N GLY A 125 -20.85 1.60 -1.65
CA GLY A 125 -21.24 1.56 -0.22
C GLY A 125 -22.70 1.89 0.05
N LYS A 126 -23.45 2.47 -0.89
CA LYS A 126 -24.86 2.76 -0.70
C LYS A 126 -25.67 1.48 -0.52
N GLY A 127 -26.50 1.44 0.53
CA GLY A 127 -27.29 0.26 0.87
C GLY A 127 -26.54 -0.84 1.65
N PHE A 128 -25.31 -0.56 2.07
CA PHE A 128 -24.57 -1.45 2.96
C PHE A 128 -25.08 -1.26 4.40
N ASN A 129 -25.79 -2.25 4.93
CA ASN A 129 -26.48 -2.18 6.23
C ASN A 129 -25.84 -3.07 7.30
N GLN A 130 -24.55 -3.34 7.25
CA GLN A 130 -23.89 -4.07 8.32
C GLN A 130 -23.67 -3.18 9.54
N ALA A 131 -24.12 -3.65 10.69
CA ALA A 131 -23.81 -3.01 11.97
C ALA A 131 -22.29 -3.08 12.21
N LEU A 132 -21.66 -1.93 12.45
CA LEU A 132 -20.29 -1.87 12.91
C LEU A 132 -20.12 -2.62 14.22
N PRO A 133 -18.95 -3.22 14.52
CA PRO A 133 -18.64 -3.79 15.81
C PRO A 133 -18.97 -2.81 16.94
N LYS A 134 -19.56 -3.32 18.02
CA LYS A 134 -19.86 -2.50 19.22
C LYS A 134 -18.57 -1.82 19.69
N GLY A 135 -18.55 -0.50 19.75
CA GLY A 135 -17.37 0.30 20.12
C GLY A 135 -16.80 1.16 18.98
N ALA A 136 -17.29 1.03 17.77
CA ALA A 136 -16.99 1.98 16.71
C ALA A 136 -17.62 3.34 17.05
N LYS A 137 -16.85 4.22 17.66
CA LYS A 137 -17.28 5.61 17.89
C LYS A 137 -17.35 6.30 16.55
N SER A 138 -18.54 6.76 16.14
CA SER A 138 -18.64 7.83 15.14
C SER A 138 -18.04 9.07 15.80
N HIS A 139 -16.84 9.46 15.42
CA HIS A 139 -16.32 10.76 15.80
C HIS A 139 -17.14 11.79 15.03
N GLU A 140 -17.59 12.84 15.73
CA GLU A 140 -18.05 14.04 15.03
C GLU A 140 -16.94 14.45 14.07
N VAL A 141 -17.28 14.59 12.79
CA VAL A 141 -16.29 14.95 11.78
C VAL A 141 -15.84 16.38 12.08
N PRO A 142 -14.56 16.59 12.47
CA PRO A 142 -14.07 17.88 12.92
C PRO A 142 -14.28 18.98 11.90
N GLY A 143 -14.34 20.24 12.33
CA GLY A 143 -14.34 21.38 11.43
C GLY A 143 -13.12 21.37 10.51
N VAL A 144 -13.23 21.97 9.32
CA VAL A 144 -12.10 21.98 8.36
C VAL A 144 -10.87 22.66 8.96
N LEU A 145 -11.04 23.76 9.69
CA LEU A 145 -9.93 24.47 10.33
C LEU A 145 -9.30 23.62 11.44
N ASP A 146 -10.12 23.00 12.28
CA ASP A 146 -9.66 22.12 13.35
C ASP A 146 -8.92 20.92 12.79
N THR A 147 -9.39 20.39 11.66
CA THR A 147 -8.71 19.31 10.92
C THR A 147 -7.33 19.77 10.45
N LEU A 148 -7.23 20.96 9.83
CA LEU A 148 -5.96 21.48 9.33
C LEU A 148 -4.97 21.79 10.46
N VAL A 149 -5.42 22.36 11.57
CA VAL A 149 -4.57 22.59 12.77
C VAL A 149 -4.14 21.27 13.40
N GLY A 150 -5.07 20.32 13.49
CA GLY A 150 -4.80 18.98 14.03
C GLY A 150 -3.85 18.11 13.20
N LEU A 151 -3.47 18.54 11.98
CA LEU A 151 -2.42 17.88 11.20
C LEU A 151 -1.02 18.07 11.82
N PHE A 152 -0.82 19.15 12.59
CA PHE A 152 0.50 19.45 13.16
C PHE A 152 0.66 18.78 14.52
N PRO A 153 1.85 18.21 14.79
CA PRO A 153 2.10 17.50 16.04
C PRO A 153 2.17 18.48 17.23
N SER A 154 1.30 18.29 18.22
CA SER A 154 1.36 19.00 19.52
C SER A 154 2.04 18.13 20.59
N ASN A 155 1.71 16.84 20.62
CA ASN A 155 2.27 15.84 21.54
C ASN A 155 2.39 14.49 20.83
N LEU A 156 3.62 14.06 20.54
CA LEU A 156 3.86 12.81 19.80
C LEU A 156 3.40 11.57 20.56
N ALA A 157 3.54 11.55 21.88
CA ALA A 157 3.11 10.41 22.70
C ALA A 157 1.57 10.25 22.66
N GLU A 158 0.85 11.36 22.71
CA GLU A 158 -0.60 11.37 22.57
C GLU A 158 -1.03 11.00 21.15
N ASN A 159 -0.40 11.60 20.13
CA ASN A 159 -0.67 11.26 18.74
C ASN A 159 -0.46 9.76 18.46
N TRP A 160 0.59 9.16 19.05
CA TRP A 160 0.84 7.72 18.96
C TRP A 160 -0.24 6.90 19.67
N ALA A 161 -0.55 7.23 20.92
CA ALA A 161 -1.56 6.51 21.71
C ALA A 161 -2.96 6.54 21.08
N GLN A 162 -3.27 7.62 20.35
CA GLN A 162 -4.55 7.80 19.64
C GLN A 162 -4.49 7.35 18.16
N ASN A 163 -3.38 6.75 17.69
CA ASN A 163 -3.14 6.40 16.29
C ASN A 163 -3.35 7.58 15.31
N GLN A 164 -3.05 8.80 15.74
CA GLN A 164 -3.09 9.98 14.88
C GLN A 164 -1.86 10.02 13.97
N VAL A 165 -2.01 9.43 12.80
CA VAL A 165 -0.89 9.14 11.89
C VAL A 165 -0.30 10.40 11.26
N ILE A 166 -1.12 11.36 10.81
CA ILE A 166 -0.63 12.52 10.05
C ILE A 166 0.29 13.42 10.86
N PRO A 167 0.02 13.78 12.12
CA PRO A 167 0.97 14.51 12.94
C PRO A 167 2.33 13.81 13.05
N VAL A 168 2.32 12.48 13.20
CA VAL A 168 3.55 11.68 13.26
C VAL A 168 4.30 11.72 11.92
N VAL A 169 3.59 11.64 10.79
CA VAL A 169 4.18 11.76 9.44
C VAL A 169 4.83 13.14 9.25
N ILE A 170 4.16 14.22 9.61
CA ILE A 170 4.70 15.58 9.51
C ILE A 170 5.96 15.73 10.37
N PHE A 171 5.93 15.19 11.59
CA PHE A 171 7.11 15.18 12.45
C PHE A 171 8.24 14.33 11.87
N ALA A 172 7.95 13.16 11.30
CA ALA A 172 8.95 12.33 10.65
C ALA A 172 9.62 13.04 9.46
N ILE A 173 8.84 13.76 8.64
CA ILE A 173 9.36 14.59 7.55
C ILE A 173 10.28 15.71 8.10
N LEU A 174 9.86 16.38 9.16
CA LEU A 174 10.68 17.41 9.81
C LEU A 174 12.03 16.84 10.30
N LEU A 175 12.01 15.68 10.97
CA LEU A 175 13.23 14.99 11.42
C LEU A 175 14.11 14.59 10.24
N ALA A 176 13.55 14.04 9.17
CA ALA A 176 14.30 13.63 8.00
C ALA A 176 14.98 14.80 7.29
N VAL A 177 14.27 15.93 7.13
CA VAL A 177 14.83 17.16 6.57
C VAL A 177 15.94 17.73 7.47
N SER A 178 15.71 17.71 8.78
CA SER A 178 16.71 18.15 9.78
C SER A 178 17.96 17.27 9.75
N LEU A 179 17.78 15.95 9.63
CA LEU A 179 18.87 14.98 9.51
C LEU A 179 19.72 15.25 8.26
N ASN A 180 19.09 15.44 7.10
CA ASN A 180 19.80 15.78 5.87
C ASN A 180 20.53 17.11 5.95
N LYS A 181 19.93 18.11 6.60
CA LYS A 181 20.58 19.41 6.83
C LYS A 181 21.76 19.30 7.80
N ALA A 182 21.63 18.52 8.86
CA ALA A 182 22.74 18.28 9.80
C ALA A 182 23.89 17.52 9.13
N ALA A 183 23.59 16.55 8.26
CA ALA A 183 24.58 15.78 7.51
C ALA A 183 25.26 16.57 6.37
N SER A 184 24.89 17.82 6.11
CA SER A 184 25.46 18.60 4.99
C SER A 184 26.92 19.02 5.21
N THR A 185 27.47 18.84 6.39
CA THR A 185 28.88 19.10 6.72
C THR A 185 29.59 17.82 7.18
N PRO A 186 30.91 17.64 6.90
CA PRO A 186 31.62 16.42 7.28
C PRO A 186 31.56 16.10 8.79
N ARG A 187 31.61 17.11 9.65
CA ARG A 187 31.45 16.94 11.09
C ARG A 187 30.03 16.57 11.48
N GLY A 188 29.05 17.18 10.81
CA GLY A 188 27.65 16.89 11.03
C GLY A 188 27.28 15.46 10.59
N GLU A 189 27.77 15.02 9.44
CA GLU A 189 27.57 13.67 8.94
C GLU A 189 28.05 12.61 9.94
N GLN A 190 29.28 12.76 10.48
CA GLN A 190 29.78 11.88 11.52
C GLN A 190 28.92 11.89 12.78
N SER A 191 28.42 13.07 13.19
CA SER A 191 27.60 13.21 14.39
C SER A 191 26.23 12.55 14.27
N VAL A 192 25.60 12.55 13.09
CA VAL A 192 24.27 11.99 12.88
C VAL A 192 24.28 10.55 12.35
N ALA A 193 25.44 10.02 11.95
CA ALA A 193 25.57 8.65 11.42
C ALA A 193 24.96 7.57 12.33
N PRO A 194 25.16 7.59 13.68
CA PRO A 194 24.53 6.60 14.57
C PRO A 194 23.00 6.68 14.55
N PHE A 195 22.42 7.88 14.48
CA PHE A 195 20.97 8.05 14.41
C PHE A 195 20.43 7.54 13.07
N LYS A 196 21.12 7.80 11.96
CA LYS A 196 20.76 7.29 10.64
C LYS A 196 20.78 5.77 10.61
N ALA A 197 21.82 5.15 11.15
CA ALA A 197 21.92 3.69 11.28
C ALA A 197 20.80 3.10 12.16
N PHE A 198 20.45 3.75 13.27
CA PHE A 198 19.35 3.35 14.14
C PHE A 198 18.00 3.39 13.39
N VAL A 199 17.75 4.46 12.64
CA VAL A 199 16.52 4.60 11.85
C VAL A 199 16.43 3.52 10.77
N GLU A 200 17.52 3.24 10.06
CA GLU A 200 17.56 2.18 9.05
C GLU A 200 17.33 0.79 9.67
N ALA A 201 17.99 0.48 10.78
CA ALA A 201 17.78 -0.77 11.51
C ALA A 201 16.34 -0.90 12.00
N GLY A 202 15.77 0.17 12.59
CA GLY A 202 14.37 0.21 13.02
C GLY A 202 13.38 -0.03 11.88
N ASN A 203 13.62 0.58 10.72
CA ASN A 203 12.80 0.37 9.53
C ASN A 203 12.84 -1.11 9.06
N VAL A 204 14.01 -1.73 9.05
CA VAL A 204 14.17 -3.15 8.69
C VAL A 204 13.42 -4.04 9.68
N VAL A 205 13.58 -3.84 10.99
CA VAL A 205 12.92 -4.64 12.04
C VAL A 205 11.39 -4.50 11.95
N LEU A 206 10.87 -3.27 11.85
CA LEU A 206 9.44 -3.03 11.77
C LEU A 206 8.81 -3.56 10.46
N SER A 207 9.53 -3.47 9.34
CA SER A 207 9.12 -4.08 8.08
C SER A 207 9.05 -5.61 8.20
N LYS A 208 10.01 -6.24 8.90
CA LYS A 208 9.98 -7.68 9.17
C LYS A 208 8.83 -8.06 10.10
N ALA A 209 8.59 -7.29 11.16
CA ALA A 209 7.43 -7.49 12.05
C ALA A 209 6.11 -7.44 11.25
N THR A 210 5.97 -6.43 10.38
CA THR A 210 4.80 -6.32 9.49
C THR A 210 4.66 -7.53 8.57
N GLN A 211 5.75 -8.00 7.94
CA GLN A 211 5.73 -9.18 7.09
C GLN A 211 5.29 -10.45 7.85
N ILE A 212 5.73 -10.62 9.11
CA ILE A 212 5.30 -11.74 9.97
C ILE A 212 3.79 -11.67 10.19
N VAL A 213 3.28 -10.51 10.61
CA VAL A 213 1.84 -10.33 10.88
C VAL A 213 1.01 -10.51 9.61
N VAL A 214 1.46 -9.94 8.49
CA VAL A 214 0.81 -10.10 7.17
C VAL A 214 0.83 -11.57 6.73
N GLY A 215 1.84 -12.36 7.10
CA GLY A 215 1.88 -13.80 6.84
C GLY A 215 0.68 -14.58 7.39
N PHE A 216 0.00 -14.04 8.41
CA PHE A 216 -1.23 -14.60 8.99
C PHE A 216 -2.52 -14.14 8.28
N THR A 217 -2.44 -13.32 7.24
CA THR A 217 -3.62 -12.82 6.49
C THR A 217 -4.58 -13.93 6.05
N PRO A 218 -4.16 -15.11 5.51
CA PRO A 218 -5.12 -16.15 5.13
C PRO A 218 -6.01 -16.60 6.30
N TYR A 219 -5.44 -16.73 7.50
CA TYR A 219 -6.19 -17.12 8.70
C TYR A 219 -7.13 -15.99 9.16
N ALA A 220 -6.65 -14.75 9.14
CA ALA A 220 -7.45 -13.58 9.48
C ALA A 220 -8.63 -13.40 8.51
N VAL A 221 -8.40 -13.57 7.20
CA VAL A 221 -9.42 -13.49 6.16
C VAL A 221 -10.49 -14.55 6.36
N LEU A 222 -10.12 -15.83 6.57
CA LEU A 222 -11.08 -16.88 6.88
C LEU A 222 -11.94 -16.52 8.08
N SER A 223 -11.30 -16.07 9.17
CA SER A 223 -11.95 -15.67 10.42
C SER A 223 -12.92 -14.51 10.23
N LEU A 224 -12.48 -13.42 9.58
CA LEU A 224 -13.28 -12.21 9.39
C LEU A 224 -14.45 -12.44 8.43
N ILE A 225 -14.24 -13.19 7.33
CA ILE A 225 -15.32 -13.52 6.37
C ILE A 225 -16.35 -14.41 7.03
N ALA A 226 -15.93 -15.47 7.72
CA ALA A 226 -16.86 -16.37 8.38
C ALA A 226 -17.73 -15.62 9.41
N ALA A 227 -17.13 -14.72 10.18
CA ALA A 227 -17.85 -13.88 11.13
C ALA A 227 -18.79 -12.88 10.45
N ALA A 228 -18.34 -12.24 9.35
CA ALA A 228 -19.16 -11.27 8.62
C ALA A 228 -20.37 -11.92 7.96
N ILE A 229 -20.19 -13.05 7.28
CA ILE A 229 -21.28 -13.80 6.61
C ILE A 229 -22.22 -14.44 7.63
N GLY A 230 -21.66 -15.03 8.69
CA GLY A 230 -22.47 -15.67 9.71
C GLY A 230 -23.40 -14.70 10.48
N ARG A 231 -23.04 -13.41 10.51
CA ARG A 231 -23.88 -12.35 11.12
C ARG A 231 -24.82 -11.68 10.12
N SER A 232 -24.64 -11.89 8.84
CA SER A 232 -25.29 -11.14 7.77
C SER A 232 -25.93 -12.06 6.72
N ASN A 233 -26.89 -11.53 5.96
CA ASN A 233 -27.44 -12.23 4.80
C ASN A 233 -26.44 -12.12 3.63
N LEU A 234 -26.31 -13.16 2.79
CA LEU A 234 -25.45 -13.14 1.58
C LEU A 234 -25.70 -11.93 0.68
N LYS A 235 -26.95 -11.44 0.64
CA LYS A 235 -27.30 -10.22 -0.12
C LYS A 235 -26.55 -8.96 0.37
N SER A 236 -26.11 -8.92 1.62
CA SER A 236 -25.33 -7.80 2.15
C SER A 236 -23.88 -7.76 1.66
N LEU A 237 -23.42 -8.79 0.96
CA LEU A 237 -22.07 -8.85 0.36
C LEU A 237 -22.02 -8.29 -1.07
N LEU A 238 -23.17 -8.07 -1.72
CA LEU A 238 -23.21 -7.49 -3.06
C LEU A 238 -22.51 -6.12 -3.14
N PRO A 239 -22.64 -5.18 -2.15
CA PRO A 239 -21.89 -3.93 -2.16
C PRO A 239 -20.37 -4.14 -2.13
N LEU A 240 -19.88 -5.22 -1.53
CA LEU A 240 -18.44 -5.54 -1.49
C LEU A 240 -17.93 -5.95 -2.88
N LEU A 241 -18.74 -6.70 -3.65
CA LEU A 241 -18.41 -7.02 -5.05
C LEU A 241 -18.35 -5.75 -5.91
N ALA A 242 -19.25 -4.79 -5.68
CA ALA A 242 -19.20 -3.51 -6.36
C ALA A 242 -17.89 -2.76 -6.07
N VAL A 243 -17.40 -2.77 -4.81
CA VAL A 243 -16.08 -2.21 -4.46
C VAL A 243 -14.96 -2.88 -5.25
N LEU A 244 -14.97 -4.22 -5.34
CA LEU A 244 -13.98 -4.99 -6.09
C LEU A 244 -13.94 -4.57 -7.57
N LEU A 245 -15.10 -4.51 -8.22
CA LEU A 245 -15.20 -4.15 -9.63
C LEU A 245 -14.77 -2.71 -9.89
N VAL A 246 -15.22 -1.78 -9.04
CA VAL A 246 -14.83 -0.35 -9.14
C VAL A 246 -13.34 -0.16 -8.87
N ALA A 247 -12.76 -0.90 -7.92
CA ALA A 247 -11.33 -0.87 -7.66
C ALA A 247 -10.53 -1.32 -8.90
N TYR A 248 -10.88 -2.46 -9.50
CA TYR A 248 -10.20 -2.94 -10.71
C TYR A 248 -10.41 -2.02 -11.92
N LEU A 249 -11.59 -1.41 -12.06
CA LEU A 249 -11.82 -0.37 -13.08
C LEU A 249 -10.89 0.82 -12.86
N GLY A 250 -10.77 1.31 -11.63
CA GLY A 250 -9.87 2.41 -11.31
C GLY A 250 -8.40 2.08 -11.54
N LEU A 251 -7.97 0.86 -11.16
CA LEU A 251 -6.62 0.37 -11.42
C LEU A 251 -6.34 0.26 -12.93
N ALA A 252 -7.30 -0.22 -13.71
CA ALA A 252 -7.17 -0.29 -15.17
C ALA A 252 -7.07 1.12 -15.80
N ILE A 253 -7.88 2.07 -15.37
CA ILE A 253 -7.77 3.46 -15.82
C ILE A 253 -6.41 4.06 -15.47
N GLN A 254 -5.92 3.84 -14.24
CA GLN A 254 -4.61 4.33 -13.82
C GLN A 254 -3.49 3.71 -14.66
N LEU A 255 -3.52 2.38 -14.87
CA LEU A 255 -2.46 1.65 -15.58
C LEU A 255 -2.46 1.90 -17.10
N PHE A 256 -3.63 1.83 -17.73
CA PHE A 256 -3.73 1.82 -19.19
C PHE A 256 -4.08 3.18 -19.83
N LEU A 257 -4.52 4.15 -19.01
CA LEU A 257 -4.84 5.49 -19.51
C LEU A 257 -3.94 6.55 -18.89
N VAL A 258 -3.92 6.67 -17.55
CA VAL A 258 -3.27 7.80 -16.87
C VAL A 258 -1.74 7.68 -16.90
N GLN A 259 -1.17 6.54 -16.53
CA GLN A 259 0.29 6.35 -16.57
C GLN A 259 0.87 6.50 -17.98
N PRO A 260 0.28 5.90 -19.04
CA PRO A 260 0.72 6.15 -20.41
C PRO A 260 0.60 7.60 -20.84
N LEU A 261 -0.47 8.29 -20.42
CA LEU A 261 -0.67 9.70 -20.73
C LEU A 261 0.42 10.58 -20.08
N ILE A 262 0.76 10.33 -18.82
CA ILE A 262 1.86 11.02 -18.13
C ILE A 262 3.19 10.75 -18.85
N LEU A 263 3.45 9.50 -19.27
CA LEU A 263 4.65 9.14 -20.02
C LEU A 263 4.73 9.86 -21.37
N ALA A 264 3.62 9.94 -22.10
CA ALA A 264 3.55 10.60 -23.39
C ALA A 264 3.69 12.14 -23.27
N LEU A 265 3.06 12.75 -22.28
CA LEU A 265 3.04 14.21 -22.13
C LEU A 265 4.32 14.75 -21.47
N VAL A 266 4.80 14.11 -20.42
CA VAL A 266 5.94 14.56 -19.63
C VAL A 266 7.24 13.95 -20.15
N GLY A 267 7.26 12.63 -20.36
CA GLY A 267 8.42 11.91 -20.92
C GLY A 267 8.62 12.14 -22.41
N ARG A 268 7.56 12.52 -23.13
CA ARG A 268 7.56 12.71 -24.58
C ARG A 268 8.12 11.49 -25.34
N VAL A 269 7.74 10.30 -24.88
CA VAL A 269 8.07 9.02 -25.50
C VAL A 269 6.81 8.20 -25.75
N ASN A 270 6.86 7.29 -26.73
CA ASN A 270 5.75 6.39 -27.02
C ASN A 270 5.53 5.41 -25.84
N PRO A 271 4.31 5.29 -25.28
CA PRO A 271 4.06 4.37 -24.16
C PRO A 271 4.08 2.87 -24.53
N LEU A 272 3.92 2.50 -25.80
CA LEU A 272 3.81 1.09 -26.19
C LEU A 272 5.07 0.27 -25.89
N PRO A 273 6.30 0.73 -26.18
CA PRO A 273 7.51 0.02 -25.78
C PRO A 273 7.64 -0.19 -24.29
N PHE A 274 7.18 0.78 -23.48
CA PHE A 274 7.17 0.69 -22.02
C PHE A 274 6.41 -0.55 -21.52
N PHE A 275 5.19 -0.76 -22.00
CA PHE A 275 4.40 -1.94 -21.58
C PHE A 275 5.06 -3.26 -21.98
N ARG A 276 5.67 -3.31 -23.16
CA ARG A 276 6.37 -4.51 -23.61
C ARG A 276 7.56 -4.85 -22.70
N SER A 277 8.33 -3.84 -22.31
CA SER A 277 9.47 -4.04 -21.40
C SER A 277 9.03 -4.32 -19.97
N LEU A 278 7.96 -3.67 -19.49
CA LEU A 278 7.51 -3.82 -18.10
C LEU A 278 6.81 -5.16 -17.83
N TRP A 279 6.27 -5.83 -18.84
CA TRP A 279 5.41 -7.00 -18.65
C TRP A 279 5.95 -8.06 -17.68
N PRO A 280 7.24 -8.48 -17.72
CA PRO A 280 7.76 -9.46 -16.77
C PRO A 280 7.73 -8.97 -15.32
N ALA A 281 8.11 -7.72 -15.07
CA ALA A 281 8.03 -7.12 -13.75
C ALA A 281 6.58 -6.96 -13.29
N GLY A 282 5.66 -6.65 -14.20
CA GLY A 282 4.23 -6.57 -13.94
C GLY A 282 3.64 -7.91 -13.49
N VAL A 283 4.00 -9.02 -14.12
CA VAL A 283 3.56 -10.37 -13.72
C VAL A 283 4.09 -10.72 -12.33
N VAL A 284 5.37 -10.44 -12.06
CA VAL A 284 5.96 -10.69 -10.72
C VAL A 284 5.26 -9.81 -9.67
N ALA A 285 5.02 -8.53 -9.94
CA ALA A 285 4.31 -7.63 -9.03
C ALA A 285 2.90 -8.14 -8.71
N PHE A 286 2.14 -8.52 -9.74
CA PHE A 286 0.77 -9.02 -9.62
C PHE A 286 0.70 -10.32 -8.81
N THR A 287 1.68 -11.22 -8.97
CA THR A 287 1.65 -12.54 -8.33
C THR A 287 2.31 -12.56 -6.94
N SER A 288 3.28 -11.68 -6.68
CA SER A 288 3.99 -11.61 -5.39
C SER A 288 3.33 -10.67 -4.39
N GLU A 289 2.50 -9.71 -4.88
CA GLU A 289 1.90 -8.66 -4.05
C GLU A 289 2.95 -7.83 -3.28
N SER A 290 4.20 -7.79 -3.76
CA SER A 290 5.31 -7.10 -3.11
C SER A 290 6.05 -6.19 -4.09
N SER A 291 5.90 -4.88 -3.92
CA SER A 291 6.67 -3.90 -4.70
C SER A 291 8.17 -4.00 -4.41
N ILE A 292 8.56 -4.25 -3.15
CA ILE A 292 9.97 -4.45 -2.75
C ILE A 292 10.52 -5.72 -3.38
N GLY A 293 9.78 -6.84 -3.30
CA GLY A 293 10.21 -8.12 -3.89
C GLY A 293 10.34 -8.08 -5.41
N THR A 294 9.71 -7.10 -6.06
CA THR A 294 9.77 -6.92 -7.52
C THR A 294 10.90 -6.00 -7.97
N ILE A 295 11.58 -5.29 -7.05
CA ILE A 295 12.64 -4.32 -7.40
C ILE A 295 13.69 -4.91 -8.35
N PRO A 296 14.30 -6.09 -8.08
CA PRO A 296 15.35 -6.61 -8.96
C PRO A 296 14.89 -6.82 -10.40
N VAL A 297 13.67 -7.37 -10.58
CA VAL A 297 13.09 -7.58 -11.91
C VAL A 297 12.74 -6.26 -12.56
N THR A 298 12.21 -5.29 -11.80
CA THR A 298 11.88 -3.95 -12.31
C THR A 298 13.13 -3.23 -12.78
N VAL A 299 14.22 -3.26 -12.02
CA VAL A 299 15.49 -2.65 -12.40
C VAL A 299 16.03 -3.26 -13.69
N ARG A 300 16.05 -4.60 -13.78
CA ARG A 300 16.48 -5.31 -15.00
C ARG A 300 15.65 -4.89 -16.21
N GLN A 301 14.31 -4.83 -16.08
CA GLN A 301 13.43 -4.42 -17.18
C GLN A 301 13.63 -2.94 -17.56
N LEU A 302 13.88 -2.06 -16.60
CA LEU A 302 14.18 -0.66 -16.86
C LEU A 302 15.52 -0.50 -17.60
N ARG A 303 16.55 -1.26 -17.21
CA ARG A 303 17.84 -1.29 -17.94
C ARG A 303 17.65 -1.76 -19.37
N SER A 304 16.91 -2.83 -19.60
CA SER A 304 16.60 -3.31 -20.94
C SER A 304 15.79 -2.31 -21.77
N ALA A 305 15.07 -1.41 -21.11
CA ALA A 305 14.36 -0.28 -21.72
C ALA A 305 15.24 0.99 -21.85
N GLY A 306 16.57 0.89 -21.64
CA GLY A 306 17.50 2.00 -21.83
C GLY A 306 17.57 3.01 -20.67
N VAL A 307 17.04 2.69 -19.49
CA VAL A 307 17.20 3.51 -18.28
C VAL A 307 18.53 3.15 -17.63
N PRO A 308 19.40 4.12 -17.28
CA PRO A 308 20.64 3.86 -16.54
C PRO A 308 20.38 3.13 -15.22
N GLU A 309 21.29 2.24 -14.83
CA GLU A 309 21.16 1.40 -13.64
C GLU A 309 20.96 2.21 -12.36
N GLU A 310 21.74 3.28 -12.19
CA GLU A 310 21.67 4.18 -11.03
C GLU A 310 20.24 4.76 -10.90
N THR A 311 19.69 5.32 -11.98
CA THR A 311 18.34 5.88 -12.02
C THR A 311 17.28 4.79 -11.86
N ALA A 312 17.44 3.64 -12.51
CA ALA A 312 16.51 2.51 -12.40
C ALA A 312 16.43 1.98 -10.96
N SER A 313 17.58 1.72 -10.33
CA SER A 313 17.67 1.22 -8.95
C SER A 313 17.16 2.23 -7.94
N PHE A 314 17.51 3.50 -8.09
CA PHE A 314 17.07 4.56 -7.19
C PHE A 314 15.55 4.75 -7.26
N VAL A 315 15.00 4.92 -8.46
CA VAL A 315 13.56 5.20 -8.63
C VAL A 315 12.70 3.99 -8.29
N ALA A 316 13.11 2.76 -8.66
CA ALA A 316 12.38 1.55 -8.30
C ALA A 316 12.36 1.34 -6.77
N SER A 317 13.49 1.56 -6.09
CA SER A 317 13.60 1.44 -4.64
C SER A 317 12.78 2.52 -3.92
N LEU A 318 12.83 3.76 -4.38
CA LEU A 318 12.06 4.85 -3.79
C LEU A 318 10.56 4.65 -4.02
N GLY A 319 10.15 4.29 -5.24
CA GLY A 319 8.76 4.06 -5.61
C GLY A 319 8.12 2.83 -4.94
N ALA A 320 8.95 1.88 -4.47
CA ALA A 320 8.47 0.79 -3.62
C ALA A 320 8.17 1.21 -2.18
N ASN A 321 8.53 2.44 -1.77
CA ASN A 321 8.35 2.95 -0.41
C ASN A 321 7.72 4.34 -0.35
N LEU A 322 7.40 4.96 -1.50
CA LEU A 322 6.83 6.30 -1.57
C LEU A 322 5.91 6.42 -2.78
N GLY A 323 4.77 7.06 -2.57
CA GLY A 323 3.90 7.43 -3.69
C GLY A 323 3.33 6.23 -4.44
N MET A 324 2.69 5.31 -3.74
CA MET A 324 2.07 4.11 -4.31
C MET A 324 0.64 4.39 -4.79
N PRO A 325 0.38 4.54 -6.10
CA PRO A 325 -0.93 4.91 -6.61
C PRO A 325 -2.03 3.90 -6.23
N GLY A 326 -1.74 2.61 -6.24
CA GLY A 326 -2.72 1.58 -5.90
C GLY A 326 -2.99 1.47 -4.41
N CYS A 327 -1.91 1.37 -3.59
CA CYS A 327 -2.03 1.09 -2.16
C CYS A 327 -2.27 2.33 -1.29
N ALA A 328 -1.79 3.50 -1.69
CA ALA A 328 -1.94 4.73 -0.91
C ALA A 328 -2.90 5.74 -1.56
N GLY A 329 -3.03 5.73 -2.88
CA GLY A 329 -3.95 6.60 -3.61
C GLY A 329 -5.34 6.00 -3.75
N LEU A 330 -5.47 5.00 -4.62
CA LEU A 330 -6.77 4.48 -5.05
C LEU A 330 -7.53 3.77 -3.93
N TRP A 331 -6.91 2.79 -3.30
CA TRP A 331 -7.61 1.91 -2.36
C TRP A 331 -8.12 2.63 -1.10
N PRO A 332 -7.29 3.39 -0.36
CA PRO A 332 -7.75 4.08 0.84
C PRO A 332 -8.87 5.08 0.58
N VAL A 333 -8.79 5.81 -0.54
CA VAL A 333 -9.81 6.80 -0.91
C VAL A 333 -11.11 6.12 -1.32
N LEU A 334 -11.06 5.03 -2.08
CA LEU A 334 -12.24 4.25 -2.46
C LEU A 334 -12.96 3.70 -1.22
N LEU A 335 -12.20 3.14 -0.27
CA LEU A 335 -12.74 2.66 1.01
C LEU A 335 -13.36 3.79 1.85
N ALA A 336 -12.74 4.98 1.86
CA ALA A 336 -13.28 6.12 2.57
C ALA A 336 -14.62 6.56 1.97
N VAL A 337 -14.73 6.64 0.64
CA VAL A 337 -16.01 6.93 -0.05
C VAL A 337 -17.04 5.86 0.26
N PHE A 338 -16.65 4.57 0.29
CA PHE A 338 -17.53 3.49 0.70
C PHE A 338 -18.07 3.71 2.12
N ALA A 339 -17.20 4.00 3.09
CA ALA A 339 -17.61 4.19 4.49
C ALA A 339 -18.53 5.41 4.65
N ILE A 340 -18.24 6.50 3.95
CA ILE A 340 -19.04 7.72 3.93
C ILE A 340 -20.45 7.42 3.40
N ASN A 341 -20.55 6.73 2.26
CA ASN A 341 -21.83 6.39 1.64
C ASN A 341 -22.61 5.35 2.47
N ALA A 342 -21.92 4.35 3.01
CA ALA A 342 -22.53 3.28 3.82
C ALA A 342 -23.18 3.81 5.10
N GLN A 343 -22.57 4.83 5.70
CA GLN A 343 -23.10 5.45 6.93
C GLN A 343 -23.96 6.69 6.68
N GLY A 344 -24.08 7.16 5.43
CA GLY A 344 -24.79 8.38 5.11
C GLY A 344 -24.16 9.63 5.76
N ILE A 345 -22.82 9.61 5.95
CA ILE A 345 -22.12 10.75 6.55
C ILE A 345 -22.18 11.96 5.59
N PRO A 346 -22.68 13.13 6.01
CA PRO A 346 -22.62 14.33 5.18
C PRO A 346 -21.15 14.75 4.98
N TYR A 347 -20.69 14.74 3.73
CA TYR A 347 -19.30 15.04 3.40
C TYR A 347 -19.22 16.13 2.34
N SER A 348 -18.60 17.27 2.69
CA SER A 348 -18.52 18.42 1.79
C SER A 348 -17.45 18.23 0.70
N PRO A 349 -17.54 18.94 -0.44
CA PRO A 349 -16.51 18.90 -1.48
C PRO A 349 -15.10 19.23 -0.95
N LEU A 350 -14.99 20.16 -0.01
CA LEU A 350 -13.73 20.51 0.62
C LEU A 350 -13.14 19.36 1.44
N ARG A 351 -13.98 18.58 2.14
CA ARG A 351 -13.54 17.37 2.87
C ARG A 351 -13.08 16.28 1.93
N PHE A 352 -13.71 16.11 0.77
CA PHE A 352 -13.22 15.20 -0.27
C PHE A 352 -11.85 15.64 -0.82
N ALA A 353 -11.62 16.95 -0.99
CA ALA A 353 -10.31 17.46 -1.36
C ALA A 353 -9.25 17.17 -0.27
N LEU A 354 -9.60 17.38 1.00
CA LEU A 354 -8.71 17.03 2.13
C LEU A 354 -8.41 15.53 2.20
N LEU A 355 -9.37 14.67 1.85
CA LEU A 355 -9.15 13.21 1.77
C LEU A 355 -8.03 12.86 0.78
N ILE A 356 -7.99 13.55 -0.37
CA ILE A 356 -6.90 13.37 -1.35
C ILE A 356 -5.57 13.86 -0.77
N VAL A 357 -5.57 15.02 -0.09
CA VAL A 357 -4.35 15.53 0.58
C VAL A 357 -3.84 14.54 1.63
N PHE A 358 -4.72 13.98 2.45
CA PHE A 358 -4.34 12.96 3.43
C PHE A 358 -3.77 11.70 2.78
N ALA A 359 -4.35 11.26 1.66
CA ALA A 359 -3.80 10.13 0.89
C ALA A 359 -2.37 10.42 0.40
N LEU A 360 -2.10 11.63 -0.09
CA LEU A 360 -0.75 12.05 -0.50
C LEU A 360 0.23 12.06 0.68
N VAL A 361 -0.16 12.62 1.82
CA VAL A 361 0.69 12.66 3.02
C VAL A 361 0.99 11.25 3.52
N VAL A 362 -0.01 10.39 3.63
CA VAL A 362 0.16 8.99 4.06
C VAL A 362 1.03 8.20 3.07
N SER A 363 1.00 8.56 1.77
CA SER A 363 1.79 7.87 0.75
C SER A 363 3.30 8.07 0.87
N VAL A 364 3.75 9.06 1.65
CA VAL A 364 5.17 9.41 1.77
C VAL A 364 5.99 8.40 2.59
N GLY A 365 5.36 7.49 3.31
CA GLY A 365 6.07 6.53 4.16
C GLY A 365 5.58 5.09 4.03
N THR A 366 4.94 4.77 2.93
CA THR A 366 4.45 3.41 2.66
C THR A 366 5.61 2.44 2.47
N VAL A 367 5.39 1.16 2.82
CA VAL A 367 6.37 0.08 2.63
C VAL A 367 5.77 -0.95 1.68
N GLY A 368 6.43 -1.25 0.57
CA GLY A 368 5.91 -2.08 -0.53
C GLY A 368 5.89 -3.57 -0.24
N VAL A 369 5.20 -3.96 0.84
CA VAL A 369 4.97 -5.35 1.24
C VAL A 369 3.48 -5.71 1.16
N PRO A 370 3.11 -7.00 1.05
CA PRO A 370 1.71 -7.40 1.08
C PRO A 370 0.98 -6.84 2.32
N GLY A 371 -0.24 -6.35 2.13
CA GLY A 371 -1.04 -5.78 3.21
C GLY A 371 -0.79 -4.30 3.53
N THR A 372 0.16 -3.63 2.88
CA THR A 372 0.44 -2.19 3.07
C THR A 372 -0.80 -1.32 2.94
N ALA A 373 -1.71 -1.66 2.04
CA ALA A 373 -2.93 -0.89 1.84
C ALA A 373 -3.88 -0.90 3.06
N THR A 374 -3.78 -1.90 3.93
CA THR A 374 -4.49 -1.88 5.22
C THR A 374 -3.93 -0.79 6.12
N ILE A 375 -2.60 -0.64 6.15
CA ILE A 375 -1.92 0.40 6.94
C ILE A 375 -2.28 1.79 6.42
N THR A 376 -2.19 2.00 5.11
CA THR A 376 -2.51 3.30 4.49
C THR A 376 -3.99 3.66 4.63
N ALA A 377 -4.90 2.68 4.50
CA ALA A 377 -6.33 2.89 4.74
C ALA A 377 -6.61 3.23 6.20
N THR A 378 -5.99 2.52 7.16
CA THR A 378 -6.13 2.83 8.59
C THR A 378 -5.66 4.25 8.89
N SER A 379 -4.52 4.63 8.32
CA SER A 379 -3.96 5.98 8.46
C SER A 379 -4.89 7.05 7.90
N LEU A 380 -5.43 6.82 6.69
CA LEU A 380 -6.36 7.75 6.05
C LEU A 380 -7.67 7.87 6.85
N PHE A 381 -8.23 6.75 7.30
CA PHE A 381 -9.48 6.73 8.07
C PHE A 381 -9.32 7.47 9.39
N THR A 382 -8.23 7.23 10.11
CA THR A 382 -7.93 7.93 11.36
C THR A 382 -7.80 9.44 11.12
N ALA A 383 -7.07 9.84 10.07
CA ALA A 383 -6.90 11.25 9.72
C ALA A 383 -8.21 11.94 9.30
N ALA A 384 -9.09 11.20 8.62
CA ALA A 384 -10.38 11.72 8.15
C ALA A 384 -11.50 11.60 9.20
N GLY A 385 -11.24 11.05 10.38
CA GLY A 385 -12.25 10.78 11.41
C GLY A 385 -13.25 9.70 11.01
N LEU A 386 -12.88 8.79 10.09
CA LEU A 386 -13.74 7.72 9.62
C LEU A 386 -13.58 6.47 10.50
N PRO A 387 -14.63 5.63 10.60
CA PRO A 387 -14.59 4.45 11.46
C PRO A 387 -13.66 3.36 10.92
N VAL A 388 -12.51 3.20 11.54
CA VAL A 388 -11.47 2.20 11.22
C VAL A 388 -11.99 0.75 11.13
N PRO A 389 -13.00 0.30 11.92
CA PRO A 389 -13.55 -1.05 11.79
C PRO A 389 -14.09 -1.43 10.40
N PHE A 390 -14.41 -0.46 9.53
CA PHE A 390 -14.75 -0.74 8.13
C PHE A 390 -13.63 -1.44 7.38
N ILE A 391 -12.39 -1.15 7.71
CA ILE A 391 -11.21 -1.72 7.03
C ILE A 391 -11.15 -3.24 7.27
N ALA A 392 -11.49 -3.69 8.48
CA ALA A 392 -11.54 -5.12 8.79
C ALA A 392 -12.60 -5.86 7.96
N ILE A 393 -13.77 -5.23 7.73
CA ILE A 393 -14.83 -5.78 6.88
C ILE A 393 -14.37 -5.89 5.42
N MET A 394 -13.55 -4.94 4.97
CA MET A 394 -13.03 -4.89 3.59
C MET A 394 -11.80 -5.76 3.36
N GLN A 395 -11.20 -6.32 4.40
CA GLN A 395 -9.96 -7.08 4.30
C GLN A 395 -10.00 -8.22 3.26
N PRO A 396 -11.09 -9.01 3.16
CA PRO A 396 -11.17 -10.06 2.16
C PRO A 396 -11.04 -9.57 0.72
N ILE A 397 -11.71 -8.45 0.42
CA ILE A 397 -11.66 -7.82 -0.90
C ILE A 397 -10.34 -7.09 -1.09
N SER A 398 -9.84 -6.44 -0.04
CA SER A 398 -8.54 -5.76 -0.05
C SER A 398 -7.45 -6.69 -0.57
N GLN A 399 -7.45 -7.95 -0.13
CA GLN A 399 -6.45 -8.92 -0.56
C GLN A 399 -6.57 -9.26 -2.05
N LEU A 400 -7.80 -9.44 -2.55
CA LEU A 400 -8.02 -9.70 -3.99
C LEU A 400 -7.58 -8.52 -4.86
N VAL A 401 -7.72 -7.30 -4.37
CA VAL A 401 -7.30 -6.08 -5.08
C VAL A 401 -5.79 -5.86 -4.97
N ASP A 402 -5.09 -6.47 -3.99
CA ASP A 402 -3.66 -6.23 -3.73
C ASP A 402 -2.78 -6.60 -4.94
N MET A 403 -3.12 -7.67 -5.64
CA MET A 403 -2.47 -8.07 -6.88
C MET A 403 -2.45 -6.92 -7.91
N GLY A 404 -3.62 -6.35 -8.19
CA GLY A 404 -3.76 -5.22 -9.12
C GLY A 404 -3.11 -3.93 -8.60
N ARG A 405 -3.22 -3.65 -7.30
CA ARG A 405 -2.59 -2.46 -6.69
C ARG A 405 -1.08 -2.51 -6.80
N THR A 406 -0.47 -3.66 -6.52
CA THR A 406 0.98 -3.85 -6.61
C THR A 406 1.48 -3.71 -8.04
N LEU A 407 0.76 -4.27 -9.01
CA LEU A 407 1.05 -4.06 -10.43
C LEU A 407 1.07 -2.57 -10.78
N VAL A 408 0.04 -1.81 -10.37
CA VAL A 408 -0.08 -0.37 -10.66
C VAL A 408 1.00 0.45 -9.93
N ASN A 409 1.40 0.06 -8.72
CA ASN A 409 2.50 0.69 -7.98
C ASN A 409 3.84 0.52 -8.72
N VAL A 410 4.17 -0.72 -9.10
CA VAL A 410 5.42 -1.04 -9.81
C VAL A 410 5.43 -0.36 -11.18
N ALA A 411 4.31 -0.37 -11.91
CA ALA A 411 4.18 0.34 -13.17
C ALA A 411 4.38 1.86 -13.02
N GLY A 412 3.83 2.46 -11.95
CA GLY A 412 3.99 3.88 -11.64
C GLY A 412 5.44 4.25 -11.32
N ALA A 413 6.15 3.41 -10.58
CA ALA A 413 7.57 3.59 -10.30
C ALA A 413 8.42 3.45 -11.56
N ALA A 414 8.16 2.42 -12.37
CA ALA A 414 8.86 2.20 -13.63
C ALA A 414 8.61 3.33 -14.66
N ASN A 415 7.36 3.78 -14.77
CA ASN A 415 6.96 4.93 -15.58
C ASN A 415 7.74 6.19 -15.17
N THR A 416 7.82 6.44 -13.85
CA THR A 416 8.60 7.53 -13.28
C THR A 416 10.09 7.42 -13.65
N ALA A 417 10.69 6.22 -13.58
CA ALA A 417 12.09 6.01 -13.93
C ALA A 417 12.39 6.37 -15.39
N VAL A 418 11.52 5.95 -16.32
CA VAL A 418 11.66 6.30 -17.75
C VAL A 418 11.53 7.81 -17.96
N ILE A 419 10.57 8.47 -17.32
CA ILE A 419 10.39 9.93 -17.41
C ILE A 419 11.60 10.67 -16.87
N VAL A 420 12.10 10.26 -15.69
CA VAL A 420 13.29 10.88 -15.07
C VAL A 420 14.50 10.72 -15.99
N ALA A 421 14.81 9.50 -16.43
CA ALA A 421 15.92 9.26 -17.34
C ALA A 421 15.78 10.08 -18.63
N ARG A 422 14.56 10.19 -19.17
CA ARG A 422 14.29 10.99 -20.40
C ARG A 422 14.53 12.48 -20.17
N THR A 423 14.06 13.01 -19.03
CA THR A 423 14.18 14.45 -18.70
C THR A 423 15.57 14.85 -18.23
N GLU A 424 16.40 13.90 -17.82
CA GLU A 424 17.83 14.08 -17.56
C GLU A 424 18.71 13.82 -18.81
N ASN A 425 18.10 13.47 -19.95
CA ASN A 425 18.78 13.11 -21.22
C ASN A 425 19.65 11.86 -21.12
N GLU A 426 19.27 10.91 -20.28
CA GLU A 426 20.01 9.67 -19.99
C GLU A 426 19.36 8.43 -20.60
N LEU A 427 18.12 8.55 -21.09
CA LEU A 427 17.39 7.43 -21.70
C LEU A 427 17.98 7.06 -23.05
N ASP A 428 18.48 5.81 -23.21
CA ASP A 428 18.85 5.25 -24.50
C ASP A 428 17.58 4.98 -25.33
N LEU A 429 17.30 5.85 -26.32
CA LEU A 429 16.10 5.76 -27.13
C LEU A 429 16.12 4.57 -28.10
N ASP A 430 17.29 4.03 -28.45
CA ASP A 430 17.40 2.90 -29.35
C ASP A 430 17.06 1.60 -28.64
N LEU A 431 17.51 1.43 -27.38
CA LEU A 431 17.04 0.38 -26.50
C LEU A 431 15.55 0.52 -26.19
N TYR A 432 15.10 1.74 -25.85
CA TYR A 432 13.70 1.99 -25.52
C TYR A 432 12.73 1.61 -26.65
N GLN A 433 13.10 1.93 -27.88
CA GLN A 433 12.29 1.65 -29.06
C GLN A 433 12.51 0.24 -29.65
N GLY A 434 13.40 -0.55 -29.04
CA GLY A 434 13.72 -1.91 -29.49
C GLY A 434 14.53 -1.95 -30.80
N ARG A 435 15.22 -0.85 -31.16
CA ARG A 435 16.15 -0.79 -32.29
C ARG A 435 17.50 -1.42 -31.96
N LYS A 436 17.86 -1.45 -30.66
CA LYS A 436 19.02 -2.14 -30.11
C LYS A 436 18.53 -3.20 -29.13
N VAL A 437 19.23 -4.33 -29.06
CA VAL A 437 18.95 -5.40 -28.06
C VAL A 437 19.87 -5.20 -26.88
N PHE A 438 19.32 -5.30 -25.69
CA PHE A 438 20.07 -5.29 -24.43
C PHE A 438 20.84 -6.61 -24.30
N ASP A 439 22.16 -6.56 -24.10
CA ASP A 439 22.98 -7.74 -23.87
C ASP A 439 23.09 -8.01 -22.35
N ASP A 440 22.68 -9.21 -21.92
CA ASP A 440 22.75 -9.60 -20.50
C ASP A 440 24.19 -9.78 -19.99
N GLN A 441 25.18 -9.90 -20.87
CA GLN A 441 26.61 -10.00 -20.49
C GLN A 441 27.13 -8.69 -19.87
N ASP A 442 26.54 -7.57 -20.19
CA ASP A 442 26.85 -6.27 -19.55
C ASP A 442 26.48 -6.23 -18.05
N ILE A 443 25.79 -7.25 -17.52
CA ILE A 443 25.42 -7.37 -16.10
C ILE A 443 26.54 -8.05 -15.30
N GLU A 444 27.16 -9.09 -15.84
CA GLU A 444 28.20 -9.87 -15.16
C GLU A 444 29.51 -9.08 -15.00
N GLU A 445 29.85 -8.23 -15.98
CA GLU A 445 31.02 -7.33 -15.87
C GLU A 445 30.86 -6.21 -14.83
N GLY A 446 29.62 -5.81 -14.49
CA GLY A 446 29.32 -4.80 -13.48
C GLY A 446 29.38 -5.32 -12.04
N GLU A 447 29.11 -6.62 -11.81
CA GLU A 447 29.15 -7.24 -10.49
C GLU A 447 30.57 -7.63 -10.06
N ASP A 448 31.48 -7.94 -10.99
CA ASP A 448 32.89 -8.28 -10.68
C ASP A 448 33.73 -7.09 -10.21
N ILE A 449 33.27 -5.85 -10.41
CA ILE A 449 33.99 -4.63 -9.96
C ILE A 449 33.70 -4.28 -8.49
N GLN A 450 32.73 -4.93 -7.82
CA GLN A 450 32.33 -4.59 -6.44
C GLN A 450 32.75 -5.63 -5.38
N GLN A 451 33.55 -6.64 -5.69
CA GLN A 451 34.16 -7.45 -4.65
C GLN A 451 35.42 -6.72 -4.14
N PRO A 452 35.45 -6.28 -2.86
CA PRO A 452 36.72 -5.83 -2.29
C PRO A 452 37.66 -7.04 -2.23
N ALA A 453 38.83 -6.88 -2.81
CA ALA A 453 39.92 -7.82 -2.58
C ALA A 453 40.23 -7.90 -1.09
N ASP A 454 40.35 -9.12 -0.57
CA ASP A 454 40.62 -9.51 0.81
C ASP A 454 41.56 -8.61 1.61
#